data_9fb6fdabafe6f66370c67757a6d5efb5
#
_entry.id   9fb6fdabafe6f66370c67757a6d5efb5
#
_cell.length_a   1.000
_cell.length_b   1.000
_cell.length_c   1.000
_cell.angle_alpha   90.00
_cell.angle_beta   90.00
_cell.angle_gamma   90.00
#
_symmetry.space_group_name_H-M   'P 1'
#
loop_
_entity.id
_entity.type
_entity.pdbx_description
1 polymer ?
#
loop_
_entity_poly.entity_id
_entity_poly.type
_entity_poly.pdbx_seq_one_letter_code
_entity_poly.pdbx_strand_id
1 'polypeptide(L)'
;MNLVTYTINSVTAGRTVNMDYRQNPFCVSVAAIINGTATYSVQHTFDDLSVGTATNFLQNTNLNGTTGSGATNYAFPVTGIRGNVTALGTGSVVFTIIQATNSP
;
A
#
# COMPACT_ATOMS: atom_id res chain seq x y z
N MET A 1 13.16 -0.67 10.96
CA MET A 1 11.94 0.02 10.49
C MET A 1 12.03 0.23 8.99
N ASN A 2 10.98 -0.11 8.30
CA ASN A 2 10.85 0.13 6.87
C ASN A 2 9.82 1.23 6.62
N LEU A 3 10.22 2.27 5.91
CA LEU A 3 9.33 3.36 5.54
C LEU A 3 9.51 3.65 4.05
N VAL A 4 8.41 3.62 3.31
CA VAL A 4 8.41 3.92 1.88
C VAL A 4 7.29 4.91 1.60
N THR A 5 7.63 5.98 0.91
CA THR A 5 6.66 7.00 0.47
C THR A 5 6.81 7.19 -1.03
N TYR A 6 5.70 7.18 -1.75
CA TYR A 6 5.71 7.53 -3.17
C TYR A 6 4.42 8.25 -3.55
N THR A 7 4.50 8.98 -4.65
CA THR A 7 3.39 9.78 -5.16
C THR A 7 2.92 9.23 -6.50
N ILE A 8 1.60 9.08 -6.65
CA ILE A 8 0.98 8.68 -7.91
C ILE A 8 0.17 9.86 -8.43
N ASN A 9 0.49 10.30 -9.64
CA ASN A 9 -0.19 11.43 -10.27
C ASN A 9 -0.84 11.05 -11.61
N SER A 10 -1.14 9.79 -11.79
CA SER A 10 -1.85 9.27 -12.97
C SER A 10 -2.66 8.06 -12.54
N VAL A 11 -3.60 7.63 -13.41
CA VAL A 11 -4.40 6.44 -13.13
C VAL A 11 -3.52 5.22 -13.40
N THR A 12 -2.96 4.67 -12.33
CA THR A 12 -2.05 3.53 -12.40
C THR A 12 -1.90 2.88 -11.03
N ALA A 13 -1.39 1.66 -11.02
CA ALA A 13 -0.95 1.02 -9.79
C ALA A 13 0.46 1.49 -9.45
N GLY A 14 0.72 1.74 -8.18
CA GLY A 14 2.06 2.04 -7.71
C GLY A 14 2.91 0.78 -7.65
N ARG A 15 4.19 0.97 -7.36
CA ARG A 15 5.09 -0.18 -7.21
C ARG A 15 4.72 -0.97 -5.97
N THR A 16 4.98 -2.28 -6.03
CA THR A 16 4.78 -3.16 -4.88
C THR A 16 5.95 -2.98 -3.92
N VAL A 17 5.63 -2.70 -2.66
CA VAL A 17 6.63 -2.59 -1.59
C VAL A 17 6.71 -3.93 -0.89
N ASN A 18 7.91 -4.53 -0.89
CA ASN A 18 8.13 -5.83 -0.25
C ASN A 18 8.08 -5.66 1.27
N MET A 19 7.32 -6.54 1.92
CA MET A 19 7.19 -6.57 3.36
C MET A 19 8.02 -7.72 3.93
N ASP A 20 8.52 -7.53 5.14
CA ASP A 20 9.15 -8.62 5.87
C ASP A 20 8.07 -9.41 6.61
N TYR A 21 7.52 -10.40 5.92
CA TYR A 21 6.39 -11.19 6.43
C TYR A 21 6.81 -12.10 7.61
N ARG A 22 8.10 -12.18 7.91
CA ARG A 22 8.60 -13.02 9.00
C ARG A 22 8.72 -12.24 10.31
N GLN A 23 8.41 -10.95 10.32
CA GLN A 23 8.39 -10.18 11.56
C GLN A 23 7.29 -10.68 12.50
N ASN A 24 7.58 -10.73 13.76
CA ASN A 24 6.64 -11.14 14.79
C ASN A 24 6.71 -10.17 15.99
N PRO A 25 5.64 -9.40 16.28
CA PRO A 25 4.39 -9.36 15.55
C PRO A 25 4.52 -8.63 14.21
N PHE A 26 3.69 -9.01 13.25
CA PHE A 26 3.63 -8.31 11.97
C PHE A 26 2.73 -7.08 12.12
N CYS A 27 3.25 -5.93 11.80
CA CYS A 27 2.50 -4.69 11.91
C CYS A 27 2.96 -3.72 10.81
N VAL A 28 2.03 -3.37 9.92
CA VAL A 28 2.28 -2.44 8.83
C VAL A 28 1.17 -1.40 8.83
N SER A 29 1.55 -0.13 8.74
CA SER A 29 0.60 0.97 8.58
C SER A 29 0.71 1.54 7.18
N VAL A 30 -0.42 1.84 6.57
CA VAL A 30 -0.50 2.43 5.24
C VAL A 30 -1.35 3.69 5.34
N ALA A 31 -0.81 4.81 4.86
CA ALA A 31 -1.55 6.07 4.80
C ALA A 31 -1.60 6.54 3.36
N ALA A 32 -2.73 7.16 2.99
CA ALA A 32 -2.92 7.77 1.69
C ALA A 32 -3.42 9.19 1.89
N ILE A 33 -2.71 10.15 1.32
CA ILE A 33 -3.07 11.56 1.38
C ILE A 33 -3.38 12.03 -0.03
N ILE A 34 -4.60 12.54 -0.22
CA ILE A 34 -5.05 13.06 -1.51
C ILE A 34 -4.79 14.56 -1.56
N ASN A 35 -4.08 14.98 -2.61
CA ASN A 35 -3.92 16.39 -2.97
C ASN A 35 -4.72 16.62 -4.24
N GLY A 36 -5.97 17.09 -4.10
CA GLY A 36 -6.89 17.26 -5.22
C GLY A 36 -8.06 16.30 -5.15
N THR A 37 -8.44 15.71 -6.27
CA THR A 37 -9.54 14.73 -6.34
C THR A 37 -9.05 13.44 -6.97
N ALA A 38 -9.30 12.33 -6.28
CA ALA A 38 -8.87 11.02 -6.76
C ALA A 38 -9.69 9.92 -6.07
N THR A 39 -9.72 8.75 -6.70
CA THR A 39 -10.23 7.52 -6.12
C THR A 39 -9.10 6.52 -6.12
N TYR A 40 -8.87 5.87 -4.99
CA TYR A 40 -7.76 4.95 -4.85
C TYR A 40 -8.16 3.72 -4.02
N SER A 41 -7.32 2.71 -4.12
CA SER A 41 -7.41 1.50 -3.30
C SER A 41 -6.02 1.13 -2.80
N VAL A 42 -5.96 0.47 -1.65
CA VAL A 42 -4.72 -0.16 -1.17
C VAL A 42 -4.85 -1.64 -1.41
N GLN A 43 -3.84 -2.22 -2.03
CA GLN A 43 -3.83 -3.64 -2.40
C GLN A 43 -2.67 -4.34 -1.73
N HIS A 44 -2.85 -5.63 -1.47
CA HIS A 44 -1.81 -6.48 -0.90
C HIS A 44 -1.73 -7.81 -1.65
N THR A 45 -0.62 -8.50 -1.48
CA THR A 45 -0.40 -9.78 -2.14
C THR A 45 0.21 -10.78 -1.17
N PHE A 46 -0.06 -12.05 -1.44
CA PHE A 46 0.59 -13.17 -0.74
C PHE A 46 1.54 -13.93 -1.66
N ASP A 47 1.76 -13.43 -2.88
CA ASP A 47 2.65 -14.08 -3.84
C ASP A 47 4.10 -14.07 -3.33
N ASP A 48 4.87 -15.07 -3.74
CA ASP A 48 6.28 -15.16 -3.41
C ASP A 48 7.06 -14.19 -4.30
N LEU A 49 7.45 -13.04 -3.75
CA LEU A 49 8.14 -12.01 -4.49
C LEU A 49 9.61 -12.32 -4.75
N SER A 50 10.12 -13.42 -4.16
CA SER A 50 11.51 -13.83 -4.42
C SER A 50 11.67 -14.54 -5.76
N VAL A 51 10.59 -15.00 -6.38
CA VAL A 51 10.63 -15.74 -7.65
C VAL A 51 10.07 -14.95 -8.83
N GLY A 52 9.67 -13.70 -8.61
CA GLY A 52 9.16 -12.86 -9.69
C GLY A 52 8.27 -11.75 -9.20
N THR A 53 7.51 -11.15 -10.10
CA THR A 53 6.57 -10.10 -9.76
C THR A 53 5.24 -10.70 -9.30
N ALA A 54 4.57 -10.01 -8.38
CA ALA A 54 3.25 -10.42 -7.92
C ALA A 54 2.22 -10.24 -9.03
N THR A 55 1.31 -11.19 -9.15
CA THR A 55 0.22 -11.14 -10.12
C THR A 55 -1.16 -11.16 -9.46
N ASN A 56 -1.24 -11.61 -8.21
CA ASN A 56 -2.51 -11.75 -7.50
C ASN A 56 -2.59 -10.74 -6.37
N PHE A 57 -3.40 -9.69 -6.57
CA PHE A 57 -3.58 -8.64 -5.58
C PHE A 57 -5.01 -8.68 -5.05
N LEU A 58 -5.13 -8.47 -3.74
CA LEU A 58 -6.41 -8.38 -3.04
C LEU A 58 -6.58 -6.97 -2.50
N GLN A 59 -7.83 -6.52 -2.43
CA GLN A 59 -8.13 -5.18 -1.97
C GLN A 59 -8.18 -5.13 -0.44
N ASN A 60 -7.63 -4.05 0.13
CA ASN A 60 -7.85 -3.76 1.53
C ASN A 60 -9.29 -3.23 1.70
N THR A 61 -10.04 -3.82 2.62
CA THR A 61 -11.47 -3.48 2.78
C THR A 61 -11.69 -2.08 3.33
N ASN A 62 -10.70 -1.51 4.04
CA ASN A 62 -10.82 -0.17 4.61
C ASN A 62 -10.52 0.93 3.59
N LEU A 63 -9.63 0.66 2.65
CA LEU A 63 -9.21 1.62 1.62
C LEU A 63 -9.42 1.01 0.24
N ASN A 64 -10.68 0.85 -0.15
CA ASN A 64 -11.07 0.30 -1.45
C ASN A 64 -12.06 1.25 -2.11
N GLY A 65 -11.67 1.86 -3.22
CA GLY A 65 -12.49 2.85 -3.89
C GLY A 65 -12.71 4.10 -3.07
N THR A 66 -11.74 4.49 -2.28
CA THR A 66 -11.82 5.59 -1.34
C THR A 66 -11.51 6.92 -2.03
N THR A 67 -12.28 7.95 -1.70
CA THR A 67 -12.14 9.27 -2.33
C THR A 67 -11.55 10.33 -1.39
N GLY A 68 -11.31 9.99 -0.12
CA GLY A 68 -10.70 10.88 0.86
C GLY A 68 -9.41 10.31 1.40
N SER A 69 -8.61 11.17 2.03
CA SER A 69 -7.39 10.72 2.70
C SER A 69 -7.74 9.75 3.82
N GLY A 70 -6.91 8.75 4.03
CA GLY A 70 -7.18 7.75 5.04
C GLY A 70 -5.97 6.91 5.38
N ALA A 71 -6.14 6.02 6.35
CA ALA A 71 -5.10 5.12 6.80
C ALA A 71 -5.68 3.77 7.16
N THR A 72 -4.86 2.74 7.05
CA THR A 72 -5.23 1.39 7.43
C THR A 72 -3.98 0.68 7.97
N ASN A 73 -4.18 -0.51 8.50
CA ASN A 73 -3.07 -1.32 8.99
C ASN A 73 -3.28 -2.78 8.63
N TYR A 74 -2.18 -3.51 8.65
CA TYR A 74 -2.17 -4.95 8.47
C TYR A 74 -1.60 -5.59 9.73
N ALA A 75 -2.37 -6.47 10.34
CA ALA A 75 -1.93 -7.26 11.49
C ALA A 75 -1.69 -8.72 11.11
N PHE A 76 -1.97 -9.10 9.87
CA PHE A 76 -1.68 -10.42 9.35
C PHE A 76 -0.56 -10.32 8.31
N PRO A 77 0.29 -11.36 8.15
CA PRO A 77 1.43 -11.26 7.24
C PRO A 77 0.99 -11.15 5.78
N VAL A 78 1.64 -10.23 5.06
CA VAL A 78 1.51 -10.10 3.60
C VAL A 78 2.92 -9.94 3.03
N THR A 79 3.11 -10.36 1.79
CA THR A 79 4.43 -10.29 1.17
C THR A 79 4.69 -8.96 0.48
N GLY A 80 3.63 -8.25 0.07
CA GLY A 80 3.78 -6.95 -0.57
C GLY A 80 2.52 -6.12 -0.48
N ILE A 81 2.69 -4.81 -0.56
CA ILE A 81 1.60 -3.82 -0.49
C ILE A 81 1.83 -2.78 -1.57
N ARG A 82 0.76 -2.35 -2.23
CA ARG A 82 0.85 -1.24 -3.19
C ARG A 82 -0.40 -0.36 -3.10
N GLY A 83 -0.25 0.92 -3.52
CA GLY A 83 -1.36 1.80 -3.76
C GLY A 83 -1.79 1.70 -5.23
N ASN A 84 -3.07 1.90 -5.49
CA ASN A 84 -3.61 1.85 -6.84
C ASN A 84 -4.60 2.99 -7.00
N VAL A 85 -4.32 3.90 -7.93
CA VAL A 85 -5.22 5.01 -8.26
C VAL A 85 -6.11 4.58 -9.42
N THR A 86 -7.42 4.53 -9.17
CA THR A 86 -8.39 4.06 -10.15
C THR A 86 -9.07 5.20 -10.91
N ALA A 87 -9.09 6.40 -10.32
CA ALA A 87 -9.60 7.60 -10.96
C ALA A 87 -8.84 8.81 -10.43
N LEU A 88 -8.54 9.76 -11.28
CA LEU A 88 -7.80 10.95 -10.89
C LEU A 88 -8.39 12.15 -11.60
N GLY A 89 -8.91 13.12 -10.82
CA GLY A 89 -9.38 14.38 -11.34
C GLY A 89 -8.23 15.38 -11.44
N THR A 90 -7.71 15.80 -10.26
CA THR A 90 -6.60 16.75 -10.20
C THR A 90 -5.63 16.33 -9.12
N GLY A 91 -4.36 16.72 -9.24
CA GLY A 91 -3.36 16.55 -8.20
C GLY A 91 -2.77 15.15 -8.16
N SER A 92 -2.63 14.62 -6.95
CA SER A 92 -1.90 13.37 -6.74
C SER A 92 -2.35 12.68 -5.47
N VAL A 93 -1.95 11.40 -5.32
CA VAL A 93 -2.14 10.64 -4.09
C VAL A 93 -0.76 10.22 -3.58
N VAL A 94 -0.47 10.53 -2.34
CA VAL A 94 0.79 10.15 -1.69
C VAL A 94 0.52 8.95 -0.79
N PHE A 95 1.19 7.83 -1.06
CA PHE A 95 1.10 6.63 -0.25
C PHE A 95 2.33 6.50 0.62
N THR A 96 2.13 6.28 1.92
CA THR A 96 3.21 6.02 2.87
C THR A 96 2.96 4.66 3.52
N ILE A 97 3.95 3.79 3.44
CA ILE A 97 3.88 2.43 3.99
C ILE A 97 5.00 2.28 5.00
N ILE A 98 4.63 1.96 6.24
CA ILE A 98 5.57 1.83 7.35
C ILE A 98 5.44 0.45 7.94
N GLN A 99 6.53 -0.29 7.97
CA GLN A 99 6.58 -1.57 8.68
C GLN A 99 7.46 -1.43 9.91
N ALA A 100 6.86 -1.70 11.08
CA ALA A 100 7.62 -1.81 12.32
C ALA A 100 8.43 -3.10 12.30
N THR A 101 9.66 -3.04 12.82
CA THR A 101 10.51 -4.22 12.96
C THR A 101 10.92 -4.38 14.41
N ASN A 102 11.29 -5.61 14.79
CA ASN A 102 11.76 -5.90 16.13
C ASN A 102 13.22 -5.51 16.34
N SER A 103 13.89 -5.15 15.26
CA SER A 103 15.30 -4.78 15.33
C SER A 103 15.45 -3.37 15.88
N PRO A 104 16.35 -3.15 16.85
CA PRO A 104 16.60 -1.80 17.35
C PRO A 104 17.30 -0.93 16.29
#